data_e260312e55553afe04a2c3ed0509cfed
#
_entry.id   e260312e55553afe04a2c3ed0509cfed
#
_cell.length_a   1.000
_cell.length_b   1.000
_cell.length_c   1.000
_cell.angle_alpha   90.00
_cell.angle_beta   90.00
_cell.angle_gamma   90.00
#
_symmetry.space_group_name_H-M   'P 1'
#
loop_
_entity.id
_entity.type
_entity.pdbx_description
1 polymer ?
#
loop_
_entity_poly.entity_id
_entity_poly.type
_entity_poly.pdbx_seq_one_letter_code
_entity_poly.pdbx_strand_id
1 'polypeptide(L)'
;MKYARNKIDDIEWSCEDGTRSDPNFIIKCFQLAIKYGARTINIADTVGYTTPTEMFKLVKKVSNSVKGIEKCNLSVHCHNDLGMATSNTLQAVMAGANQVECTINGLGERAGNAPLEEVVMAIETRKDFYKRNTKINTQLLKKSSELVSKLSSFVVSKNKPIVGQNAFAHESGIHQHGVINKRETYEIMDPKKVGHVTQINIGAQSGLKGIKYKLKSYNLEYKKIDLKKFVRFFKSKVRSLKIVDKSLLIKLHSDFLKQSNK
;
A
#
# COMPACT_ATOMS: atom_id res chain seq x y z
N MET A 1 27.00 -20.90 -9.40
CA MET A 1 27.83 -19.75 -8.93
C MET A 1 29.10 -19.57 -9.77
N LYS A 2 30.14 -20.44 -9.71
CA LYS A 2 31.42 -20.25 -10.44
C LYS A 2 31.23 -19.90 -11.92
N TYR A 3 30.39 -20.65 -12.65
CA TYR A 3 30.14 -20.41 -14.06
C TYR A 3 29.51 -19.01 -14.30
N ALA A 4 28.50 -18.66 -13.52
CA ALA A 4 27.85 -17.37 -13.65
C ALA A 4 28.81 -16.22 -13.31
N ARG A 5 29.65 -16.36 -12.28
CA ARG A 5 30.64 -15.33 -11.87
C ARG A 5 31.66 -15.01 -12.97
N ASN A 6 31.96 -15.98 -13.84
CA ASN A 6 32.83 -15.75 -15.00
C ASN A 6 32.16 -14.95 -16.13
N LYS A 7 30.84 -14.70 -16.03
CA LYS A 7 30.05 -13.98 -17.03
C LYS A 7 29.55 -12.61 -16.55
N ILE A 8 29.26 -12.50 -15.25
CA ILE A 8 28.71 -11.29 -14.66
C ILE A 8 29.19 -11.12 -13.22
N ASP A 9 29.33 -9.87 -12.78
CA ASP A 9 29.87 -9.53 -11.46
C ASP A 9 28.81 -9.46 -10.36
N ASP A 10 27.59 -9.09 -10.69
CA ASP A 10 26.50 -8.96 -9.73
C ASP A 10 25.56 -10.16 -9.83
N ILE A 11 25.67 -11.07 -8.86
CA ILE A 11 24.90 -12.32 -8.85
C ILE A 11 24.19 -12.45 -7.52
N GLU A 12 22.90 -12.67 -7.63
CA GLU A 12 22.07 -13.11 -6.53
C GLU A 12 21.94 -14.64 -6.53
N TRP A 13 21.98 -15.24 -5.34
CA TRP A 13 21.62 -16.62 -5.12
C TRP A 13 20.41 -16.70 -4.20
N SER A 14 19.32 -17.26 -4.70
CA SER A 14 18.06 -17.42 -3.98
C SER A 14 17.82 -18.87 -3.58
N CYS A 15 17.39 -19.11 -2.33
CA CYS A 15 16.99 -20.45 -1.90
C CYS A 15 15.47 -20.60 -2.11
N GLU A 16 15.09 -21.46 -3.04
CA GLU A 16 13.68 -21.85 -3.17
C GLU A 16 13.22 -22.59 -1.90
N ASP A 17 11.99 -22.30 -1.47
CA ASP A 17 11.36 -22.87 -0.26
C ASP A 17 12.21 -22.71 1.02
N GLY A 18 12.90 -21.57 1.09
CA GLY A 18 13.82 -21.28 2.18
C GLY A 18 13.17 -21.29 3.57
N THR A 19 11.92 -20.83 3.66
CA THR A 19 11.23 -20.72 4.95
C THR A 19 10.81 -22.08 5.54
N ARG A 20 10.65 -23.13 4.72
CA ARG A 20 10.34 -24.49 5.16
C ARG A 20 11.55 -25.44 5.15
N SER A 21 12.71 -24.98 4.73
CA SER A 21 13.95 -25.75 4.73
C SER A 21 14.66 -25.68 6.08
N ASP A 22 15.55 -26.67 6.34
CA ASP A 22 16.40 -26.62 7.55
C ASP A 22 17.29 -25.37 7.54
N PRO A 23 17.17 -24.48 8.53
CA PRO A 23 17.95 -23.24 8.59
C PRO A 23 19.47 -23.48 8.60
N ASN A 24 19.96 -24.58 9.17
CA ASN A 24 21.40 -24.87 9.19
C ASN A 24 21.90 -25.29 7.81
N PHE A 25 21.06 -25.96 7.03
CA PHE A 25 21.36 -26.30 5.64
C PHE A 25 21.42 -25.01 4.78
N ILE A 26 20.42 -24.12 4.92
CA ILE A 26 20.40 -22.84 4.21
C ILE A 26 21.65 -22.01 4.52
N ILE A 27 22.07 -21.94 5.78
CA ILE A 27 23.28 -21.22 6.21
C ILE A 27 24.51 -21.77 5.48
N LYS A 28 24.63 -23.10 5.36
CA LYS A 28 25.74 -23.73 4.60
C LYS A 28 25.68 -23.36 3.11
N CYS A 29 24.49 -23.37 2.51
CA CYS A 29 24.30 -22.97 1.12
C CYS A 29 24.68 -21.51 0.88
N PHE A 30 24.24 -20.59 1.75
CA PHE A 30 24.61 -19.18 1.68
C PHE A 30 26.10 -18.94 1.82
N GLN A 31 26.78 -19.63 2.75
CA GLN A 31 28.22 -19.52 2.89
C GLN A 31 28.96 -19.99 1.62
N LEU A 32 28.48 -21.05 0.97
CA LEU A 32 29.02 -21.50 -0.30
C LEU A 32 28.71 -20.50 -1.44
N ALA A 33 27.50 -19.97 -1.51
CA ALA A 33 27.15 -18.96 -2.50
C ALA A 33 28.07 -17.73 -2.40
N ILE A 34 28.28 -17.19 -1.20
CA ILE A 34 29.19 -16.06 -0.94
C ILE A 34 30.62 -16.42 -1.31
N LYS A 35 31.11 -17.60 -0.89
CA LYS A 35 32.46 -18.10 -1.24
C LYS A 35 32.67 -18.12 -2.75
N TYR A 36 31.64 -18.42 -3.53
CA TYR A 36 31.70 -18.47 -4.99
C TYR A 36 31.21 -17.19 -5.68
N GLY A 37 31.11 -16.09 -4.96
CA GLY A 37 30.97 -14.74 -5.49
C GLY A 37 29.54 -14.21 -5.59
N ALA A 38 28.60 -14.77 -4.84
CA ALA A 38 27.29 -14.12 -4.69
C ALA A 38 27.45 -12.76 -3.99
N ARG A 39 26.82 -11.73 -4.53
CA ARG A 39 26.72 -10.40 -3.94
C ARG A 39 25.42 -10.19 -3.17
N THR A 40 24.44 -11.03 -3.45
CA THR A 40 23.16 -11.08 -2.74
C THR A 40 22.81 -12.53 -2.45
N ILE A 41 22.34 -12.78 -1.25
CA ILE A 41 21.71 -14.06 -0.84
C ILE A 41 20.28 -13.76 -0.47
N ASN A 42 19.34 -14.55 -0.99
CA ASN A 42 17.91 -14.28 -0.83
C ASN A 42 17.19 -15.44 -0.18
N ILE A 43 16.37 -15.14 0.84
CA ILE A 43 15.46 -16.10 1.51
C ILE A 43 14.10 -15.98 0.85
N ALA A 44 13.65 -17.03 0.18
CA ALA A 44 12.33 -17.07 -0.43
C ALA A 44 11.30 -17.77 0.47
N ASP A 45 10.22 -17.08 0.77
CA ASP A 45 8.97 -17.64 1.28
C ASP A 45 8.10 -18.05 0.09
N THR A 46 8.55 -19.09 -0.61
CA THR A 46 8.08 -19.48 -1.94
C THR A 46 6.59 -19.77 -2.01
N VAL A 47 5.99 -20.27 -0.94
CA VAL A 47 4.57 -20.62 -0.86
C VAL A 47 3.78 -19.74 0.08
N GLY A 48 4.36 -18.64 0.56
CA GLY A 48 3.67 -17.68 1.44
C GLY A 48 3.17 -18.29 2.74
N TYR A 49 3.93 -19.23 3.31
CA TYR A 49 3.54 -20.04 4.47
C TYR A 49 3.99 -19.44 5.80
N THR A 50 5.09 -18.67 5.79
CA THR A 50 5.76 -18.20 6.99
C THR A 50 4.96 -17.11 7.70
N THR A 51 4.95 -17.15 9.02
CA THR A 51 4.43 -16.07 9.86
C THR A 51 5.49 -14.98 10.08
N PRO A 52 5.08 -13.74 10.43
CA PRO A 52 6.02 -12.63 10.64
C PRO A 52 7.08 -12.92 11.71
N THR A 53 6.70 -13.61 12.77
CA THR A 53 7.63 -13.98 13.85
C THR A 53 8.66 -15.04 13.41
N GLU A 54 8.24 -16.01 12.61
CA GLU A 54 9.13 -17.04 12.05
C GLU A 54 10.10 -16.41 11.04
N MET A 55 9.62 -15.52 10.16
CA MET A 55 10.46 -14.77 9.25
C MET A 55 11.54 -13.98 9.99
N PHE A 56 11.15 -13.23 11.04
CA PHE A 56 12.11 -12.50 11.86
C PHE A 56 13.19 -13.43 12.44
N LYS A 57 12.78 -14.55 13.05
CA LYS A 57 13.70 -15.53 13.66
C LYS A 57 14.66 -16.12 12.64
N LEU A 58 14.13 -16.51 11.45
CA LEU A 58 14.94 -17.12 10.39
C LEU A 58 15.98 -16.12 9.87
N VAL A 59 15.56 -14.92 9.49
CA VAL A 59 16.46 -13.87 8.98
C VAL A 59 17.50 -13.50 10.04
N LYS A 60 17.10 -13.35 11.31
CA LYS A 60 18.03 -13.08 12.41
C LYS A 60 19.05 -14.18 12.61
N LYS A 61 18.64 -15.45 12.51
CA LYS A 61 19.54 -16.60 12.59
C LYS A 61 20.54 -16.61 11.43
N VAL A 62 20.06 -16.37 10.21
CA VAL A 62 20.93 -16.30 9.01
C VAL A 62 21.90 -15.15 9.14
N SER A 63 21.44 -13.94 9.49
CA SER A 63 22.27 -12.75 9.67
C SER A 63 23.40 -12.95 10.70
N ASN A 64 23.13 -13.71 11.76
CA ASN A 64 24.11 -13.93 12.82
C ASN A 64 25.05 -15.11 12.54
N SER A 65 24.68 -16.04 11.65
CA SER A 65 25.42 -17.33 11.51
C SER A 65 26.17 -17.48 10.19
N VAL A 66 25.77 -16.71 9.16
CA VAL A 66 26.42 -16.84 7.83
C VAL A 66 27.73 -16.05 7.84
N LYS A 67 28.85 -16.78 7.70
CA LYS A 67 30.18 -16.15 7.59
C LYS A 67 30.31 -15.41 6.27
N GLY A 68 30.79 -14.18 6.30
CA GLY A 68 30.98 -13.33 5.13
C GLY A 68 29.73 -12.55 4.71
N ILE A 69 28.66 -12.59 5.50
CA ILE A 69 27.39 -11.88 5.21
C ILE A 69 27.58 -10.36 5.12
N GLU A 70 28.57 -9.82 5.80
CA GLU A 70 28.93 -8.41 5.75
C GLU A 70 29.44 -7.93 4.37
N LYS A 71 29.72 -8.87 3.46
CA LYS A 71 30.22 -8.62 2.08
C LYS A 71 29.12 -8.72 1.03
N CYS A 72 27.89 -9.04 1.43
CA CYS A 72 26.79 -9.22 0.51
C CYS A 72 25.47 -8.64 1.07
N ASN A 73 24.48 -8.49 0.22
CA ASN A 73 23.13 -8.16 0.64
C ASN A 73 22.41 -9.40 1.17
N LEU A 74 21.67 -9.24 2.25
CA LEU A 74 20.69 -10.20 2.72
C LEU A 74 19.31 -9.77 2.23
N SER A 75 18.76 -10.51 1.29
CA SER A 75 17.48 -10.26 0.63
C SER A 75 16.39 -11.21 1.13
N VAL A 76 15.14 -10.78 0.98
CA VAL A 76 13.96 -11.62 1.19
C VAL A 76 12.98 -11.46 0.05
N HIS A 77 12.30 -12.56 -0.30
CA HIS A 77 11.24 -12.64 -1.29
C HIS A 77 10.02 -13.32 -0.67
N CYS A 78 8.91 -12.60 -0.51
CA CYS A 78 7.75 -13.12 0.20
C CYS A 78 6.53 -13.19 -0.70
N HIS A 79 5.93 -14.40 -0.81
CA HIS A 79 4.62 -14.63 -1.42
C HIS A 79 3.48 -14.35 -0.44
N ASN A 80 2.27 -14.13 -0.97
CA ASN A 80 1.15 -13.55 -0.23
C ASN A 80 -0.03 -14.53 -0.01
N ASP A 81 0.23 -15.81 -0.04
CA ASP A 81 -0.82 -16.85 0.04
C ASP A 81 -1.67 -16.76 1.32
N LEU A 82 -1.07 -16.39 2.44
CA LEU A 82 -1.77 -16.13 3.71
C LEU A 82 -2.03 -14.63 3.98
N GLY A 83 -1.79 -13.75 2.99
CA GLY A 83 -1.97 -12.31 3.17
C GLY A 83 -0.91 -11.64 4.05
N MET A 84 0.25 -12.28 4.27
CA MET A 84 1.28 -11.81 5.20
C MET A 84 2.57 -11.32 4.53
N ALA A 85 2.64 -11.29 3.19
CA ALA A 85 3.87 -10.95 2.47
C ALA A 85 4.47 -9.60 2.90
N THR A 86 3.66 -8.54 2.97
CA THR A 86 4.12 -7.21 3.43
C THR A 86 4.65 -7.28 4.86
N SER A 87 3.94 -7.94 5.76
CA SER A 87 4.34 -8.08 7.16
C SER A 87 5.62 -8.89 7.31
N ASN A 88 5.74 -10.02 6.59
CA ASN A 88 6.94 -10.86 6.59
C ASN A 88 8.16 -10.08 6.07
N THR A 89 8.01 -9.35 4.96
CA THR A 89 9.06 -8.51 4.39
C THR A 89 9.54 -7.46 5.39
N LEU A 90 8.61 -6.77 6.07
CA LEU A 90 8.95 -5.74 7.07
C LEU A 90 9.62 -6.35 8.31
N GLN A 91 9.23 -7.54 8.74
CA GLN A 91 9.90 -8.26 9.82
C GLN A 91 11.31 -8.71 9.44
N ALA A 92 11.51 -9.09 8.19
CA ALA A 92 12.85 -9.39 7.68
C ALA A 92 13.78 -8.17 7.72
N VAL A 93 13.27 -6.99 7.34
CA VAL A 93 14.00 -5.70 7.46
C VAL A 93 14.39 -5.42 8.91
N MET A 94 13.48 -5.64 9.86
CA MET A 94 13.76 -5.48 11.28
C MET A 94 14.79 -6.49 11.80
N ALA A 95 14.84 -7.70 11.22
CA ALA A 95 15.80 -8.75 11.57
C ALA A 95 17.19 -8.54 10.95
N GLY A 96 17.35 -7.63 9.98
CA GLY A 96 18.64 -7.29 9.38
C GLY A 96 18.73 -7.46 7.87
N ALA A 97 17.66 -7.84 7.17
CA ALA A 97 17.62 -7.78 5.72
C ALA A 97 17.82 -6.34 5.23
N ASN A 98 18.68 -6.16 4.22
CA ASN A 98 18.98 -4.87 3.62
C ASN A 98 18.54 -4.76 2.15
N GLN A 99 17.99 -5.83 1.59
CA GLN A 99 17.31 -5.88 0.31
C GLN A 99 15.96 -6.59 0.48
N VAL A 100 14.94 -6.13 -0.24
CA VAL A 100 13.62 -6.76 -0.29
C VAL A 100 13.13 -6.82 -1.73
N GLU A 101 12.59 -7.97 -2.13
CA GLU A 101 11.97 -8.15 -3.43
C GLU A 101 10.48 -7.89 -3.33
N CYS A 102 10.00 -6.99 -4.15
CA CYS A 102 8.61 -6.56 -4.17
C CYS A 102 8.13 -6.42 -5.61
N THR A 103 6.83 -6.48 -5.82
CA THR A 103 6.23 -6.22 -7.13
C THR A 103 5.19 -5.10 -7.03
N ILE A 104 5.05 -4.32 -8.10
CA ILE A 104 4.00 -3.30 -8.16
C ILE A 104 2.64 -3.99 -8.10
N ASN A 105 1.75 -3.49 -7.25
CA ASN A 105 0.43 -4.06 -6.95
C ASN A 105 0.46 -5.45 -6.28
N GLY A 106 1.63 -5.98 -5.94
CA GLY A 106 1.78 -7.34 -5.46
C GLY A 106 1.60 -8.39 -6.56
N LEU A 107 1.76 -8.01 -7.84
CA LEU A 107 1.61 -8.93 -8.97
C LEU A 107 2.59 -10.11 -8.85
N GLY A 108 2.13 -11.33 -9.04
CA GLY A 108 2.95 -12.54 -8.97
C GLY A 108 2.13 -13.83 -8.97
N GLU A 109 2.82 -14.93 -8.77
CA GLU A 109 2.21 -16.26 -8.72
C GLU A 109 1.15 -16.38 -7.63
N ARG A 110 0.08 -17.11 -7.89
CA ARG A 110 -1.04 -17.42 -6.99
C ARG A 110 -1.68 -16.15 -6.38
N ALA A 111 -1.44 -15.89 -5.08
CA ALA A 111 -1.91 -14.68 -4.38
C ALA A 111 -0.98 -13.47 -4.52
N GLY A 112 0.13 -13.62 -5.26
CA GLY A 112 1.10 -12.56 -5.55
C GLY A 112 2.23 -12.46 -4.54
N ASN A 113 2.95 -11.35 -4.63
CA ASN A 113 4.14 -11.03 -3.84
C ASN A 113 3.87 -9.89 -2.85
N ALA A 114 4.88 -9.53 -2.07
CA ALA A 114 4.85 -8.31 -1.28
C ALA A 114 4.67 -7.07 -2.19
N PRO A 115 3.61 -6.27 -2.03
CA PRO A 115 3.40 -5.08 -2.84
C PRO A 115 4.44 -3.99 -2.53
N LEU A 116 5.12 -3.51 -3.57
CA LEU A 116 6.16 -2.47 -3.45
C LEU A 116 5.64 -1.24 -2.70
N GLU A 117 4.47 -0.75 -3.09
CA GLU A 117 3.84 0.44 -2.52
C GLU A 117 3.56 0.33 -1.02
N GLU A 118 3.20 -0.86 -0.55
CA GLU A 118 2.91 -1.10 0.87
C GLU A 118 4.20 -1.13 1.69
N VAL A 119 5.19 -1.89 1.24
CA VAL A 119 6.49 -2.03 1.92
C VAL A 119 7.20 -0.67 1.98
N VAL A 120 7.30 0.01 0.84
CA VAL A 120 7.96 1.33 0.73
C VAL A 120 7.27 2.35 1.64
N MET A 121 5.94 2.44 1.60
CA MET A 121 5.24 3.45 2.38
C MET A 121 5.16 3.11 3.87
N ALA A 122 5.20 1.85 4.25
CA ALA A 122 5.36 1.47 5.66
C ALA A 122 6.70 1.98 6.21
N ILE A 123 7.80 1.76 5.49
CA ILE A 123 9.14 2.23 5.87
C ILE A 123 9.18 3.77 5.90
N GLU A 124 8.70 4.44 4.84
CA GLU A 124 8.71 5.90 4.73
C GLU A 124 7.85 6.61 5.79
N THR A 125 6.68 6.05 6.09
CA THR A 125 5.75 6.62 7.08
C THR A 125 6.23 6.39 8.51
N ARG A 126 6.87 5.25 8.76
CA ARG A 126 7.32 4.82 10.09
C ARG A 126 8.85 4.73 10.17
N LYS A 127 9.55 5.74 9.62
CA LYS A 127 11.02 5.91 9.76
C LYS A 127 11.49 5.91 11.23
N ASP A 128 10.63 6.43 12.10
CA ASP A 128 10.81 6.40 13.55
C ASP A 128 11.00 4.99 14.09
N PHE A 129 10.27 4.03 13.53
CA PHE A 129 10.25 2.63 13.95
C PHE A 129 11.27 1.77 13.18
N TYR A 130 11.20 1.78 11.84
CA TYR A 130 12.05 0.91 11.01
C TYR A 130 13.52 1.33 10.97
N LYS A 131 13.84 2.60 11.22
CA LYS A 131 15.20 3.16 11.14
C LYS A 131 15.87 2.86 9.78
N ARG A 132 15.09 2.89 8.73
CA ARG A 132 15.50 2.62 7.34
C ARG A 132 14.95 3.70 6.40
N ASN A 133 15.59 3.82 5.24
CA ASN A 133 15.18 4.70 4.17
C ASN A 133 15.13 3.93 2.85
N THR A 134 14.34 4.41 1.90
CA THR A 134 14.32 3.93 0.52
C THR A 134 14.70 5.05 -0.43
N LYS A 135 15.20 4.69 -1.62
CA LYS A 135 15.47 5.64 -2.71
C LYS A 135 14.33 5.68 -3.74
N ILE A 136 13.24 5.00 -3.47
CA ILE A 136 12.08 4.97 -4.37
C ILE A 136 11.42 6.36 -4.42
N ASN A 137 11.14 6.84 -5.63
CA ASN A 137 10.34 8.04 -5.80
C ASN A 137 8.86 7.70 -5.53
N THR A 138 8.42 7.92 -4.30
CA THR A 138 7.09 7.55 -3.84
C THR A 138 5.97 8.27 -4.57
N GLN A 139 6.20 9.48 -5.12
CA GLN A 139 5.20 10.23 -5.88
C GLN A 139 4.76 9.52 -7.17
N LEU A 140 5.55 8.56 -7.65
CA LEU A 140 5.22 7.76 -8.82
C LEU A 140 4.42 6.49 -8.51
N LEU A 141 4.22 6.11 -7.24
CA LEU A 141 3.60 4.84 -6.87
C LEU A 141 2.21 4.67 -7.48
N LYS A 142 1.34 5.68 -7.37
CA LYS A 142 0.00 5.64 -7.97
C LYS A 142 0.05 5.48 -9.48
N LYS A 143 0.88 6.27 -10.16
CA LYS A 143 1.04 6.23 -11.62
C LYS A 143 1.61 4.88 -12.09
N SER A 144 2.60 4.34 -11.38
CA SER A 144 3.17 3.02 -11.68
C SER A 144 2.15 1.91 -11.49
N SER A 145 1.36 1.96 -10.40
CA SER A 145 0.27 1.02 -10.15
C SER A 145 -0.76 1.01 -11.29
N GLU A 146 -1.18 2.20 -11.75
CA GLU A 146 -2.14 2.34 -12.86
C GLU A 146 -1.56 1.82 -14.18
N LEU A 147 -0.29 2.12 -14.46
CA LEU A 147 0.39 1.64 -15.66
C LEU A 147 0.48 0.11 -15.69
N VAL A 148 0.95 -0.50 -14.60
CA VAL A 148 1.05 -1.96 -14.51
C VAL A 148 -0.34 -2.61 -14.60
N SER A 149 -1.34 -2.06 -13.91
CA SER A 149 -2.73 -2.55 -14.02
C SER A 149 -3.24 -2.53 -15.46
N LYS A 150 -2.98 -1.44 -16.19
CA LYS A 150 -3.38 -1.30 -17.61
C LYS A 150 -2.66 -2.30 -18.51
N LEU A 151 -1.34 -2.49 -18.33
CA LEU A 151 -0.54 -3.34 -19.21
C LEU A 151 -0.75 -4.84 -18.94
N SER A 152 -0.96 -5.20 -17.68
CA SER A 152 -1.17 -6.60 -17.28
C SER A 152 -2.63 -7.05 -17.30
N SER A 153 -3.59 -6.11 -17.49
CA SER A 153 -5.03 -6.34 -17.28
C SER A 153 -5.39 -6.79 -15.86
N PHE A 154 -4.46 -6.73 -14.91
CA PHE A 154 -4.68 -7.05 -13.50
C PHE A 154 -5.39 -5.89 -12.80
N VAL A 155 -6.63 -6.12 -12.38
CA VAL A 155 -7.46 -5.07 -11.76
C VAL A 155 -7.07 -4.85 -10.31
N VAL A 156 -6.62 -3.64 -9.98
CA VAL A 156 -6.34 -3.23 -8.60
C VAL A 156 -7.66 -2.95 -7.87
N SER A 157 -7.85 -3.58 -6.70
CA SER A 157 -9.04 -3.35 -5.89
C SER A 157 -9.13 -1.89 -5.42
N LYS A 158 -10.35 -1.35 -5.33
CA LYS A 158 -10.56 0.06 -4.93
C LYS A 158 -10.04 0.37 -3.54
N ASN A 159 -10.05 -0.60 -2.64
CA ASN A 159 -9.57 -0.49 -1.26
C ASN A 159 -8.10 -0.93 -1.08
N LYS A 160 -7.36 -1.18 -2.17
CA LYS A 160 -5.93 -1.50 -2.08
C LYS A 160 -5.20 -0.42 -1.28
N PRO A 161 -4.37 -0.77 -0.30
CA PRO A 161 -3.58 0.22 0.43
C PRO A 161 -2.75 1.08 -0.52
N ILE A 162 -2.54 2.33 -0.17
CA ILE A 162 -1.68 3.33 -0.82
C ILE A 162 -2.18 3.75 -2.22
N VAL A 163 -2.43 2.82 -3.14
CA VAL A 163 -2.69 3.11 -4.56
C VAL A 163 -4.14 2.90 -4.99
N GLY A 164 -4.96 2.25 -4.17
CA GLY A 164 -6.38 2.04 -4.46
C GLY A 164 -7.17 3.34 -4.56
N GLN A 165 -8.24 3.34 -5.35
CA GLN A 165 -9.08 4.52 -5.57
C GLN A 165 -9.63 5.11 -4.25
N ASN A 166 -9.91 4.25 -3.26
CA ASN A 166 -10.49 4.65 -1.98
C ASN A 166 -9.45 4.88 -0.88
N ALA A 167 -8.15 4.71 -1.15
CA ALA A 167 -7.10 4.78 -0.12
C ALA A 167 -7.10 6.10 0.67
N PHE A 168 -7.56 7.20 0.05
CA PHE A 168 -7.69 8.53 0.66
C PHE A 168 -9.09 9.12 0.43
N ALA A 169 -10.11 8.26 0.44
CA ALA A 169 -11.50 8.67 0.24
C ALA A 169 -12.29 8.59 1.56
N HIS A 170 -13.02 9.65 1.88
CA HIS A 170 -13.78 9.78 3.12
C HIS A 170 -15.25 10.06 2.82
N GLU A 171 -16.16 9.20 3.31
CA GLU A 171 -17.61 9.37 3.14
C GLU A 171 -18.32 9.61 4.47
N SER A 172 -17.90 8.96 5.55
CA SER A 172 -18.48 9.14 6.88
C SER A 172 -18.39 10.61 7.34
N GLY A 173 -19.48 11.14 7.89
CA GLY A 173 -19.56 12.54 8.33
C GLY A 173 -18.51 12.91 9.38
N ILE A 174 -18.13 11.97 10.26
CA ILE A 174 -17.11 12.18 11.29
C ILE A 174 -15.71 12.27 10.64
N HIS A 175 -15.40 11.37 9.69
CA HIS A 175 -14.14 11.40 8.97
C HIS A 175 -14.01 12.65 8.11
N GLN A 176 -15.06 13.02 7.38
CA GLN A 176 -15.10 14.27 6.60
C GLN A 176 -14.85 15.49 7.47
N HIS A 177 -15.50 15.55 8.64
CA HIS A 177 -15.29 16.65 9.58
C HIS A 177 -13.82 16.73 10.03
N GLY A 178 -13.23 15.60 10.41
CA GLY A 178 -11.84 15.54 10.82
C GLY A 178 -10.89 16.00 9.71
N VAL A 179 -10.95 15.36 8.54
CA VAL A 179 -10.06 15.65 7.41
C VAL A 179 -10.19 17.09 6.90
N ILE A 180 -11.40 17.64 6.81
CA ILE A 180 -11.62 19.04 6.37
C ILE A 180 -11.01 20.05 7.34
N ASN A 181 -11.02 19.76 8.64
CA ASN A 181 -10.43 20.65 9.64
C ASN A 181 -8.92 20.44 9.79
N LYS A 182 -8.50 19.18 9.86
CA LYS A 182 -7.10 18.78 10.02
C LYS A 182 -6.92 17.40 9.39
N ARG A 183 -6.24 17.34 8.26
CA ARG A 183 -6.08 16.11 7.45
C ARG A 183 -5.52 14.94 8.26
N GLU A 184 -4.53 15.20 9.10
CA GLU A 184 -3.82 14.19 9.89
C GLU A 184 -4.70 13.44 10.91
N THR A 185 -5.95 13.86 11.12
CA THR A 185 -6.91 13.12 11.96
C THR A 185 -7.28 11.77 11.40
N TYR A 186 -7.23 11.58 10.07
CA TYR A 186 -7.60 10.34 9.39
C TYR A 186 -6.66 9.96 8.23
N GLU A 187 -5.64 10.76 7.95
CA GLU A 187 -4.63 10.44 6.94
C GLU A 187 -3.25 10.41 7.60
N ILE A 188 -2.65 9.22 7.64
CA ILE A 188 -1.33 8.98 8.26
C ILE A 188 -0.18 9.56 7.43
N MET A 189 -0.45 9.99 6.20
CA MET A 189 0.50 10.59 5.28
C MET A 189 -0.19 11.60 4.36
N ASP A 190 0.57 12.49 3.75
CA ASP A 190 0.06 13.32 2.65
C ASP A 190 -0.18 12.46 1.41
N PRO A 191 -1.40 12.38 0.86
CA PRO A 191 -1.69 11.65 -0.37
C PRO A 191 -0.78 12.03 -1.54
N LYS A 192 -0.35 13.29 -1.61
CA LYS A 192 0.59 13.77 -2.65
C LYS A 192 1.93 13.04 -2.63
N LYS A 193 2.34 12.51 -1.47
CA LYS A 193 3.58 11.72 -1.36
C LYS A 193 3.54 10.44 -2.18
N VAL A 194 2.36 9.96 -2.53
CA VAL A 194 2.17 8.74 -3.34
C VAL A 194 1.50 9.01 -4.68
N GLY A 195 1.39 10.30 -5.08
CA GLY A 195 0.73 10.71 -6.32
C GLY A 195 -0.79 10.63 -6.26
N HIS A 196 -1.37 10.66 -5.06
CA HIS A 196 -2.80 10.60 -4.82
C HIS A 196 -3.35 11.96 -4.31
N VAL A 197 -4.65 12.04 -4.12
CA VAL A 197 -5.33 13.22 -3.54
C VAL A 197 -6.37 12.79 -2.53
N THR A 198 -6.59 13.61 -1.49
CA THR A 198 -7.71 13.44 -0.56
C THR A 198 -9.04 13.58 -1.31
N GLN A 199 -9.96 12.65 -1.09
CA GLN A 199 -11.28 12.66 -1.70
C GLN A 199 -12.36 12.72 -0.62
N ILE A 200 -13.22 13.71 -0.70
CA ILE A 200 -14.45 13.78 0.10
C ILE A 200 -15.59 13.25 -0.76
N ASN A 201 -15.97 12.00 -0.56
CA ASN A 201 -17.12 11.40 -1.24
C ASN A 201 -18.39 11.69 -0.46
N ILE A 202 -19.50 11.93 -1.16
CA ILE A 202 -20.80 12.20 -0.53
C ILE A 202 -21.77 11.05 -0.81
N GLY A 203 -22.53 10.70 0.20
CA GLY A 203 -23.52 9.60 0.15
C GLY A 203 -24.45 9.65 1.37
N ALA A 204 -25.13 8.55 1.63
CA ALA A 204 -26.11 8.45 2.70
C ALA A 204 -25.52 8.71 4.09
N GLN A 205 -24.23 8.43 4.30
CA GLN A 205 -23.53 8.62 5.59
C GLN A 205 -22.91 10.01 5.76
N SER A 206 -22.94 10.85 4.72
CA SER A 206 -22.32 12.17 4.75
C SER A 206 -23.00 13.11 5.73
N GLY A 207 -22.17 13.86 6.47
CA GLY A 207 -22.65 14.91 7.37
C GLY A 207 -22.79 16.28 6.68
N LEU A 208 -23.33 17.25 7.42
CA LEU A 208 -23.55 18.63 6.94
C LEU A 208 -22.25 19.26 6.41
N LYS A 209 -21.10 19.05 7.08
CA LYS A 209 -19.81 19.64 6.68
C LYS A 209 -19.32 19.08 5.35
N GLY A 210 -19.43 17.76 5.11
CA GLY A 210 -19.03 17.13 3.85
C GLY A 210 -19.88 17.61 2.68
N ILE A 211 -21.20 17.67 2.85
CA ILE A 211 -22.12 18.19 1.84
C ILE A 211 -21.84 19.68 1.56
N LYS A 212 -21.69 20.50 2.59
CA LYS A 212 -21.31 21.92 2.45
C LYS A 212 -20.01 22.09 1.68
N TYR A 213 -18.99 21.25 2.01
CA TYR A 213 -17.70 21.25 1.32
C TYR A 213 -17.86 20.97 -0.17
N LYS A 214 -18.67 19.95 -0.54
CA LYS A 214 -18.92 19.61 -1.94
C LYS A 214 -19.72 20.68 -2.68
N LEU A 215 -20.75 21.25 -2.07
CA LEU A 215 -21.49 22.37 -2.67
C LEU A 215 -20.54 23.53 -2.97
N LYS A 216 -19.69 23.91 -2.02
CA LYS A 216 -18.66 24.94 -2.21
C LYS A 216 -17.68 24.58 -3.34
N SER A 217 -17.18 23.34 -3.37
CA SER A 217 -16.20 22.90 -4.37
C SER A 217 -16.74 22.87 -5.79
N TYR A 218 -18.07 22.82 -5.95
CA TYR A 218 -18.76 22.85 -7.25
C TYR A 218 -19.39 24.21 -7.55
N ASN A 219 -19.10 25.24 -6.74
CA ASN A 219 -19.65 26.59 -6.84
C ASN A 219 -21.19 26.62 -6.80
N LEU A 220 -21.81 25.71 -6.04
CA LEU A 220 -23.24 25.69 -5.83
C LEU A 220 -23.63 26.58 -4.64
N GLU A 221 -24.77 27.27 -4.77
CA GLU A 221 -25.27 28.15 -3.69
C GLU A 221 -25.58 27.33 -2.43
N TYR A 222 -24.98 27.71 -1.32
CA TYR A 222 -25.19 27.04 -0.03
C TYR A 222 -25.43 27.99 1.15
N LYS A 223 -25.20 29.30 0.95
CA LYS A 223 -25.38 30.32 2.02
C LYS A 223 -26.81 30.72 2.21
N LYS A 224 -27.60 30.73 1.14
CA LYS A 224 -28.99 31.16 1.12
C LYS A 224 -30.00 30.02 1.31
N ILE A 225 -29.53 28.79 1.48
CA ILE A 225 -30.37 27.59 1.67
C ILE A 225 -30.29 27.09 3.11
N ASP A 226 -31.39 26.51 3.61
CA ASP A 226 -31.36 25.73 4.85
C ASP A 226 -30.60 24.44 4.63
N LEU A 227 -29.29 24.46 4.96
CA LEU A 227 -28.40 23.30 4.79
C LEU A 227 -28.86 22.07 5.57
N LYS A 228 -29.53 22.22 6.73
CA LYS A 228 -30.02 21.08 7.51
C LYS A 228 -31.19 20.40 6.77
N LYS A 229 -32.08 21.20 6.20
CA LYS A 229 -33.19 20.69 5.36
C LYS A 229 -32.63 20.03 4.08
N PHE A 230 -31.67 20.69 3.41
CA PHE A 230 -31.04 20.13 2.23
C PHE A 230 -30.35 18.78 2.51
N VAL A 231 -29.61 18.65 3.61
CA VAL A 231 -28.96 17.38 3.99
C VAL A 231 -29.99 16.27 4.20
N ARG A 232 -31.13 16.57 4.84
CA ARG A 232 -32.22 15.60 5.01
C ARG A 232 -32.81 15.17 3.66
N PHE A 233 -33.13 16.16 2.82
CA PHE A 233 -33.61 15.91 1.45
C PHE A 233 -32.60 15.09 0.64
N PHE A 234 -31.33 15.49 0.61
CA PHE A 234 -30.25 14.75 -0.07
C PHE A 234 -30.20 13.30 0.38
N LYS A 235 -30.12 13.05 1.69
CA LYS A 235 -30.06 11.69 2.25
C LYS A 235 -31.27 10.84 1.87
N SER A 236 -32.46 11.40 1.84
CA SER A 236 -33.68 10.66 1.42
C SER A 236 -33.61 10.21 -0.04
N LYS A 237 -32.94 10.98 -0.90
CA LYS A 237 -32.80 10.69 -2.34
C LYS A 237 -31.67 9.74 -2.67
N VAL A 238 -30.61 9.70 -1.84
CA VAL A 238 -29.41 8.88 -2.11
C VAL A 238 -29.32 7.60 -1.28
N ARG A 239 -30.33 7.27 -0.49
CA ARG A 239 -30.32 6.15 0.47
C ARG A 239 -29.97 4.81 -0.15
N SER A 240 -30.41 4.56 -1.40
CA SER A 240 -30.18 3.34 -2.16
C SER A 240 -29.08 3.45 -3.21
N LEU A 241 -28.44 4.60 -3.34
CA LEU A 241 -27.45 4.86 -4.37
C LEU A 241 -26.05 4.52 -3.87
N LYS A 242 -25.30 3.80 -4.70
CA LYS A 242 -23.88 3.43 -4.41
C LYS A 242 -22.90 4.56 -4.69
N ILE A 243 -23.25 5.49 -5.57
CA ILE A 243 -22.36 6.58 -6.02
C ILE A 243 -23.19 7.86 -6.17
N VAL A 244 -22.68 8.94 -5.60
CA VAL A 244 -23.22 10.29 -5.82
C VAL A 244 -22.13 11.10 -6.51
N ASP A 245 -22.29 11.29 -7.79
CA ASP A 245 -21.39 12.09 -8.61
C ASP A 245 -21.77 13.59 -8.61
N LYS A 246 -20.97 14.39 -9.34
CA LYS A 246 -21.20 15.82 -9.47
C LYS A 246 -22.55 16.14 -10.11
N SER A 247 -22.93 15.42 -11.15
CA SER A 247 -24.16 15.68 -11.93
C SER A 247 -25.41 15.46 -11.08
N LEU A 248 -25.41 14.36 -10.32
CA LEU A 248 -26.51 14.07 -9.39
C LEU A 248 -26.60 15.09 -8.27
N LEU A 249 -25.48 15.54 -7.69
CA LEU A 249 -25.51 16.58 -6.66
C LEU A 249 -26.11 17.89 -7.22
N ILE A 250 -25.71 18.31 -8.43
CA ILE A 250 -26.25 19.51 -9.09
C ILE A 250 -27.74 19.36 -9.29
N LYS A 251 -28.20 18.22 -9.79
CA LYS A 251 -29.63 17.94 -9.97
C LYS A 251 -30.42 18.04 -8.66
N LEU A 252 -29.95 17.34 -7.61
CA LEU A 252 -30.62 17.36 -6.32
C LEU A 252 -30.63 18.75 -5.68
N HIS A 253 -29.56 19.54 -5.87
CA HIS A 253 -29.52 20.91 -5.42
C HIS A 253 -30.56 21.79 -6.14
N SER A 254 -30.67 21.68 -7.46
CA SER A 254 -31.68 22.39 -8.26
C SER A 254 -33.11 22.00 -7.87
N ASP A 255 -33.38 20.71 -7.69
CA ASP A 255 -34.69 20.20 -7.28
C ASP A 255 -35.09 20.73 -5.90
N PHE A 256 -34.13 20.80 -4.96
CA PHE A 256 -34.37 21.37 -3.63
C PHE A 256 -34.73 22.87 -3.68
N LEU A 257 -34.02 23.66 -4.49
CA LEU A 257 -34.31 25.09 -4.66
C LEU A 257 -35.71 25.33 -5.23
N LYS A 258 -36.14 24.52 -6.23
CA LYS A 258 -37.49 24.60 -6.81
C LYS A 258 -38.58 24.28 -5.79
N GLN A 259 -38.32 23.35 -4.84
CA GLN A 259 -39.26 23.02 -3.77
C GLN A 259 -39.31 24.06 -2.64
N SER A 260 -38.22 24.78 -2.41
CA SER A 260 -38.12 25.79 -1.35
C SER A 260 -38.68 27.16 -1.75
N ASN A 261 -38.90 27.37 -3.06
CA ASN A 261 -39.49 28.60 -3.62
C ASN A 261 -41.01 28.47 -3.92
N LYS A 262 -41.59 27.30 -3.63
CA LYS A 262 -43.02 27.05 -3.57
C LYS A 262 -43.49 27.05 -2.13
#